data_5af04f88f2c67357b024311eb27b2b65
#
_entry.id   5af04f88f2c67357b024311eb27b2b65
#
_cell.length_a   1.000
_cell.length_b   1.000
_cell.length_c   1.000
_cell.angle_alpha   90.00
_cell.angle_beta   90.00
_cell.angle_gamma   90.00
#
_symmetry.space_group_name_H-M   'P 1'
#
loop_
_entity.id
_entity.type
_entity.pdbx_description
1 polymer ?
#
loop_
_entity_poly.entity_id
_entity_poly.type
_entity_poly.pdbx_seq_one_letter_code
_entity_poly.pdbx_strand_id
1 'polypeptide(L)'
;MTTFTKITGDETPLIEVDAAKRLSKIDPMTYGGFTEHMGRCIYGGIYDPSNPLSDEDGFRTDVLSALRELDIPVVRYPGGNFVATYHWQDGVGPRDKRPKRPELAWLGTETNQFGTDDFMRWLDKLSAGKKQRVEPYLCLNFGTGTLDEALAWVEYCNGTRDTHYANLRRANGHPEPYRVKYWALGNEVWGPWQVEQMTKEDYAKKAVQWAKALRLLDPSIELILCGQDGQSSWDHYVLHECVGWVDMHSIHIYTASNKHLHNATAPLAAERAIQITASLIDLARIENKVAPTKPPTRVCFDEWNVWDPERAPGDKGAEEQYTLSDALAVGVWLNVFVRQSKYIGMANIAQTVNVISPLMTNERGVVRQATWWPLLLFSKYMRGWTVATHVRSGAYDGETTPAWLQGKLGETGAPWLDVSAALGDDGYVNLAVVNISETEDFAVELKGVGTDVAVYTVSGSQVSSTNKEGKEEVSLSDGKWDGQGKYKFAKHTFTLLRWKS
;
A
#
# COMPACT_ATOMS: atom_id res chain seq x y z
N MET A 1 1.59 -21.53 -4.70
CA MET A 1 1.17 -20.39 -5.54
C MET A 1 -0.24 -20.62 -5.99
N THR A 2 -1.00 -19.58 -6.20
CA THR A 2 -2.24 -19.67 -6.99
C THR A 2 -1.84 -19.95 -8.44
N THR A 3 -2.48 -20.93 -9.06
CA THR A 3 -2.24 -21.32 -10.45
C THR A 3 -3.54 -21.16 -11.25
N PHE A 4 -3.43 -20.79 -12.51
CA PHE A 4 -4.57 -20.58 -13.40
C PHE A 4 -4.48 -21.53 -14.60
N THR A 5 -5.61 -22.09 -15.00
CA THR A 5 -5.77 -22.82 -16.25
C THR A 5 -6.98 -22.27 -16.98
N LYS A 6 -6.77 -21.79 -18.19
CA LYS A 6 -7.84 -21.33 -19.08
C LYS A 6 -8.67 -22.52 -19.52
N ILE A 7 -10.00 -22.42 -19.39
CA ILE A 7 -10.95 -23.36 -19.94
C ILE A 7 -11.68 -22.76 -21.13
N THR A 8 -12.20 -23.61 -22.00
CA THR A 8 -12.91 -23.22 -23.21
C THR A 8 -14.28 -23.90 -23.30
N GLY A 9 -15.20 -23.30 -24.02
CA GLY A 9 -16.53 -23.87 -24.25
C GLY A 9 -17.36 -23.97 -22.98
N ASP A 10 -18.11 -25.08 -22.83
CA ASP A 10 -19.10 -25.30 -21.75
C ASP A 10 -18.49 -25.92 -20.48
N GLU A 11 -17.16 -25.90 -20.33
CA GLU A 11 -16.53 -26.42 -19.13
C GLU A 11 -16.95 -25.62 -17.88
N THR A 12 -17.28 -26.32 -16.81
CA THR A 12 -17.62 -25.67 -15.53
C THR A 12 -16.36 -25.06 -14.91
N PRO A 13 -16.37 -23.78 -14.53
CA PRO A 13 -15.30 -23.18 -13.76
C PRO A 13 -15.11 -23.88 -12.41
N LEU A 14 -13.84 -23.99 -11.96
CA LEU A 14 -13.46 -24.65 -10.71
C LEU A 14 -12.47 -23.79 -9.95
N ILE A 15 -12.64 -23.68 -8.64
CA ILE A 15 -11.63 -23.17 -7.71
C ILE A 15 -11.38 -24.26 -6.67
N GLU A 16 -10.12 -24.69 -6.57
CA GLU A 16 -9.66 -25.67 -5.57
C GLU A 16 -8.75 -24.99 -4.57
N VAL A 17 -9.05 -25.13 -3.27
CA VAL A 17 -8.27 -24.56 -2.17
C VAL A 17 -7.71 -25.68 -1.31
N ASP A 18 -6.39 -25.76 -1.22
CA ASP A 18 -5.70 -26.71 -0.32
C ASP A 18 -5.17 -25.96 0.92
N ALA A 19 -5.99 -25.86 1.94
CA ALA A 19 -5.67 -25.19 3.20
C ALA A 19 -4.52 -25.88 3.98
N ALA A 20 -4.25 -27.15 3.75
CA ALA A 20 -3.15 -27.85 4.38
C ALA A 20 -1.79 -27.45 3.78
N LYS A 21 -1.78 -26.98 2.53
CA LYS A 21 -0.56 -26.57 1.84
C LYS A 21 -0.31 -25.07 2.01
N ARG A 22 0.28 -24.71 3.15
CA ARG A 22 0.75 -23.33 3.43
C ARG A 22 1.95 -23.00 2.56
N LEU A 23 1.98 -21.80 1.98
CA LEU A 23 3.01 -21.36 1.03
C LEU A 23 3.95 -20.31 1.65
N SER A 24 3.42 -19.15 2.00
CA SER A 24 4.17 -18.05 2.60
C SER A 24 3.32 -17.28 3.58
N LYS A 25 3.95 -16.68 4.58
CA LYS A 25 3.26 -15.82 5.53
C LYS A 25 2.96 -14.47 4.86
N ILE A 26 1.75 -13.98 5.05
CA ILE A 26 1.36 -12.63 4.64
C ILE A 26 1.90 -11.68 5.72
N ASP A 27 2.79 -10.77 5.32
CA ASP A 27 3.31 -9.77 6.24
C ASP A 27 2.19 -8.80 6.63
N PRO A 28 1.96 -8.52 7.92
CA PRO A 28 0.95 -7.56 8.34
C PRO A 28 1.12 -6.18 7.70
N MET A 29 2.36 -5.77 7.38
CA MET A 29 2.67 -4.48 6.75
C MET A 29 2.19 -4.36 5.30
N THR A 30 1.64 -5.43 4.70
CA THR A 30 1.02 -5.43 3.36
C THR A 30 -0.21 -4.50 3.28
N TYR A 31 -0.83 -4.16 4.41
CA TYR A 31 -2.04 -3.31 4.46
C TYR A 31 -1.75 -1.92 5.02
N GLY A 32 -0.58 -1.37 4.73
CA GLY A 32 -0.14 -0.06 5.16
C GLY A 32 -0.84 1.09 4.44
N GLY A 33 -0.72 2.26 5.04
CA GLY A 33 -1.19 3.52 4.48
C GLY A 33 -0.06 4.48 4.17
N PHE A 34 -0.39 5.56 3.46
CA PHE A 34 0.53 6.63 3.14
C PHE A 34 -0.16 7.98 3.34
N THR A 35 0.55 8.90 3.93
CA THR A 35 0.09 10.24 4.27
C THR A 35 1.14 11.25 3.85
N GLU A 36 0.80 12.15 2.93
CA GLU A 36 1.68 13.16 2.36
C GLU A 36 1.15 14.56 2.58
N HIS A 37 2.04 15.55 2.69
CA HIS A 37 1.69 16.96 2.57
C HIS A 37 1.33 17.32 1.12
N MET A 38 0.18 16.81 0.69
CA MET A 38 -0.37 16.97 -0.65
C MET A 38 -1.87 17.21 -0.54
N GLY A 39 -2.39 18.22 -1.25
CA GLY A 39 -3.82 18.54 -1.23
C GLY A 39 -4.38 18.62 0.19
N ARG A 40 -5.49 17.91 0.44
CA ARG A 40 -6.11 17.85 1.76
C ARG A 40 -5.83 16.52 2.51
N CYS A 41 -4.72 15.82 2.21
CA CYS A 41 -4.44 14.58 2.93
C CYS A 41 -4.13 14.82 4.41
N ILE A 42 -3.28 15.82 4.71
CA ILE A 42 -2.96 16.21 6.09
C ILE A 42 -3.87 17.33 6.54
N TYR A 43 -3.72 18.55 6.00
CA TYR A 43 -4.56 19.69 6.36
C TYR A 43 -5.96 19.57 5.75
N GLY A 44 -7.01 19.53 6.60
CA GLY A 44 -8.39 19.24 6.20
C GLY A 44 -8.70 17.74 6.01
N GLY A 45 -7.70 16.89 6.22
CA GLY A 45 -7.81 15.45 6.23
C GLY A 45 -7.62 14.85 7.62
N ILE A 46 -6.40 14.45 7.97
CA ILE A 46 -6.11 13.89 9.30
C ILE A 46 -6.00 14.98 10.38
N TYR A 47 -5.61 16.19 10.02
CA TYR A 47 -5.43 17.34 10.90
C TYR A 47 -6.23 18.54 10.41
N ASP A 48 -7.22 18.95 11.20
CA ASP A 48 -8.09 20.09 10.93
C ASP A 48 -8.60 20.69 12.26
N PRO A 49 -7.78 21.51 12.94
CA PRO A 49 -8.11 22.01 14.27
C PRO A 49 -9.34 22.92 14.30
N SER A 50 -9.82 23.40 13.17
CA SER A 50 -11.03 24.23 13.06
C SER A 50 -12.31 23.40 12.92
N ASN A 51 -12.20 22.11 12.63
CA ASN A 51 -13.34 21.24 12.40
C ASN A 51 -13.97 20.77 13.74
N PRO A 52 -15.30 20.84 13.91
CA PRO A 52 -15.96 20.40 15.15
C PRO A 52 -15.81 18.89 15.44
N LEU A 53 -15.40 18.08 14.45
CA LEU A 53 -15.11 16.64 14.61
C LEU A 53 -13.67 16.37 15.04
N SER A 54 -12.85 17.41 15.21
CA SER A 54 -11.48 17.26 15.68
C SER A 54 -11.38 17.26 17.20
N ASP A 55 -10.41 16.54 17.73
CA ASP A 55 -10.09 16.53 19.14
C ASP A 55 -9.24 17.77 19.56
N GLU A 56 -8.81 17.79 20.81
CA GLU A 56 -8.00 18.87 21.39
C GLU A 56 -6.62 19.05 20.73
N ASP A 57 -6.11 18.01 20.08
CA ASP A 57 -4.85 18.06 19.30
C ASP A 57 -5.05 18.53 17.86
N GLY A 58 -6.31 18.66 17.43
CA GLY A 58 -6.71 19.03 16.07
C GLY A 58 -6.82 17.84 15.10
N PHE A 59 -6.84 16.62 15.59
CA PHE A 59 -6.97 15.42 14.75
C PHE A 59 -8.43 15.04 14.53
N ARG A 60 -8.82 14.77 13.31
CA ARG A 60 -10.15 14.34 12.92
C ARG A 60 -10.48 12.97 13.55
N THR A 61 -11.39 12.94 14.51
CA THR A 61 -11.77 11.71 15.25
C THR A 61 -12.54 10.72 14.41
N ASP A 62 -13.32 11.18 13.46
CA ASP A 62 -14.02 10.37 12.47
C ASP A 62 -13.05 9.67 11.50
N VAL A 63 -11.99 10.37 11.06
CA VAL A 63 -10.90 9.79 10.28
C VAL A 63 -10.14 8.75 11.09
N LEU A 64 -9.77 9.05 12.34
CA LEU A 64 -9.12 8.09 13.24
C LEU A 64 -9.98 6.83 13.42
N SER A 65 -11.30 6.98 13.60
CA SER A 65 -12.22 5.87 13.72
C SER A 65 -12.25 4.98 12.47
N ALA A 66 -12.35 5.59 11.30
CA ALA A 66 -12.35 4.88 10.03
C ALA A 66 -11.01 4.13 9.80
N LEU A 67 -9.87 4.77 10.00
CA LEU A 67 -8.58 4.13 9.80
C LEU A 67 -8.28 3.01 10.82
N ARG A 68 -8.85 3.10 12.04
CA ARG A 68 -8.83 1.97 13.00
C ARG A 68 -9.64 0.78 12.49
N GLU A 69 -10.77 1.02 11.84
CA GLU A 69 -11.59 -0.03 11.21
C GLU A 69 -10.82 -0.78 10.13
N LEU A 70 -9.98 -0.08 9.32
CA LEU A 70 -9.07 -0.69 8.35
C LEU A 70 -7.91 -1.45 8.99
N ASP A 71 -7.69 -1.31 10.29
CA ASP A 71 -6.57 -1.94 11.01
C ASP A 71 -5.20 -1.72 10.37
N ILE A 72 -4.93 -0.49 9.89
CA ILE A 72 -3.68 -0.10 9.23
C ILE A 72 -2.50 -0.40 10.15
N PRO A 73 -1.47 -1.14 9.71
CA PRO A 73 -0.33 -1.54 10.55
C PRO A 73 0.84 -0.56 10.51
N VAL A 74 0.96 0.24 9.45
CA VAL A 74 2.07 1.15 9.19
C VAL A 74 1.58 2.33 8.37
N VAL A 75 2.11 3.52 8.63
CA VAL A 75 1.84 4.72 7.82
C VAL A 75 3.14 5.37 7.38
N ARG A 76 3.29 5.57 6.08
CA ARG A 76 4.39 6.31 5.46
C ARG A 76 4.15 7.82 5.54
N TYR A 77 5.21 8.60 5.83
CA TYR A 77 5.20 10.06 6.04
C TYR A 77 6.60 10.64 5.76
N PRO A 78 6.84 11.91 5.43
CA PRO A 78 5.88 12.99 5.27
C PRO A 78 5.37 13.13 3.85
N GLY A 79 5.82 12.28 2.95
CA GLY A 79 5.41 12.32 1.57
C GLY A 79 6.22 11.49 0.63
N GLY A 80 5.76 11.52 -0.60
CA GLY A 80 6.41 11.17 -1.83
C GLY A 80 7.25 12.35 -2.34
N ASN A 81 6.74 13.05 -3.37
CA ASN A 81 7.48 14.18 -3.96
C ASN A 81 7.74 15.34 -2.99
N PHE A 82 6.84 15.57 -2.04
CA PHE A 82 6.98 16.59 -1.01
C PHE A 82 8.30 16.47 -0.24
N VAL A 83 8.78 15.26 0.04
CA VAL A 83 9.95 15.06 0.92
C VAL A 83 11.24 15.67 0.38
N ALA A 84 11.36 15.84 -0.95
CA ALA A 84 12.59 16.33 -1.58
C ALA A 84 13.00 17.77 -1.16
N THR A 85 12.04 18.52 -0.62
CA THR A 85 12.29 19.89 -0.13
C THR A 85 11.85 20.11 1.32
N TYR A 86 11.50 19.03 2.03
CA TYR A 86 11.05 19.09 3.41
C TYR A 86 12.20 19.01 4.40
N HIS A 87 12.28 19.98 5.31
CA HIS A 87 13.23 20.02 6.42
C HIS A 87 12.49 19.74 7.73
N TRP A 88 12.70 18.56 8.31
CA TRP A 88 11.95 18.06 9.47
C TRP A 88 12.02 18.96 10.69
N GLN A 89 13.14 19.70 10.89
CA GLN A 89 13.31 20.62 12.02
C GLN A 89 12.29 21.77 11.98
N ASP A 90 11.83 22.17 10.80
CA ASP A 90 10.81 23.21 10.67
C ASP A 90 9.45 22.76 11.26
N GLY A 91 9.20 21.47 11.35
CA GLY A 91 7.96 20.87 11.84
C GLY A 91 7.96 20.44 13.31
N VAL A 92 8.99 20.76 14.11
CA VAL A 92 9.07 20.42 15.53
C VAL A 92 9.15 21.66 16.44
N GLY A 93 8.88 21.46 17.73
CA GLY A 93 8.83 22.56 18.70
C GLY A 93 7.54 23.38 18.63
N PRO A 94 7.48 24.57 19.27
CA PRO A 94 6.28 25.38 19.36
C PRO A 94 5.73 25.77 17.99
N ARG A 95 4.44 25.52 17.73
CA ARG A 95 3.80 25.73 16.42
C ARG A 95 3.86 27.19 15.95
N ASP A 96 3.79 28.18 16.86
CA ASP A 96 3.88 29.60 16.55
C ASP A 96 5.29 30.05 16.10
N LYS A 97 6.31 29.21 16.30
CA LYS A 97 7.69 29.44 15.88
C LYS A 97 8.05 28.73 14.58
N ARG A 98 7.21 27.82 14.09
CA ARG A 98 7.47 27.05 12.89
C ARG A 98 7.38 27.93 11.64
N PRO A 99 8.37 27.88 10.74
CA PRO A 99 8.37 28.74 9.54
C PRO A 99 7.37 28.23 8.50
N LYS A 100 6.84 29.16 7.72
CA LYS A 100 6.15 28.82 6.48
C LYS A 100 7.15 28.71 5.34
N ARG A 101 7.01 27.69 4.50
CA ARG A 101 7.90 27.43 3.36
C ARG A 101 7.11 27.37 2.06
N PRO A 102 7.67 27.86 0.92
CA PRO A 102 7.14 27.47 -0.39
C PRO A 102 7.23 25.95 -0.53
N GLU A 103 6.14 25.34 -0.96
CA GLU A 103 6.06 23.93 -1.23
C GLU A 103 6.18 23.70 -2.74
N LEU A 104 7.23 23.01 -3.19
CA LEU A 104 7.61 22.98 -4.59
C LEU A 104 7.06 21.75 -5.35
N ALA A 105 6.62 20.71 -4.66
CA ALA A 105 6.09 19.53 -5.32
C ALA A 105 4.64 19.76 -5.82
N TRP A 106 3.81 20.37 -4.99
CA TRP A 106 2.38 20.59 -5.25
C TRP A 106 2.01 22.07 -5.33
N LEU A 107 3.03 22.95 -5.42
CA LEU A 107 2.93 24.40 -5.68
C LEU A 107 2.12 25.16 -4.62
N GLY A 108 2.23 24.73 -3.37
CA GLY A 108 1.53 25.30 -2.23
C GLY A 108 2.41 26.11 -1.27
N THR A 109 1.93 26.22 -0.05
CA THR A 109 2.69 26.76 1.10
C THR A 109 2.58 25.78 2.25
N GLU A 110 3.71 25.20 2.67
CA GLU A 110 3.78 24.40 3.88
C GLU A 110 3.86 25.29 5.12
N THR A 111 2.93 25.10 6.03
CA THR A 111 2.83 25.90 7.27
C THR A 111 3.54 25.25 8.45
N ASN A 112 4.00 24.02 8.31
CA ASN A 112 4.65 23.21 9.33
C ASN A 112 3.83 23.03 10.63
N GLN A 113 2.50 23.18 10.54
CA GLN A 113 1.62 23.00 11.71
C GLN A 113 1.41 21.55 12.09
N PHE A 114 1.80 20.64 11.19
CA PHE A 114 1.84 19.19 11.42
C PHE A 114 3.24 18.67 11.03
N GLY A 115 3.97 18.16 12.00
CA GLY A 115 5.33 17.65 11.80
C GLY A 115 5.56 16.32 12.51
N THR A 116 6.83 16.00 12.80
CA THR A 116 7.21 14.67 13.36
C THR A 116 6.45 14.35 14.66
N ASP A 117 6.44 15.28 15.63
CA ASP A 117 5.80 15.02 16.93
C ASP A 117 4.28 14.90 16.80
N ASP A 118 3.68 15.69 15.90
CA ASP A 118 2.25 15.63 15.63
C ASP A 118 1.87 14.29 14.96
N PHE A 119 2.69 13.83 13.99
CA PHE A 119 2.52 12.54 13.33
C PHE A 119 2.61 11.38 14.33
N MET A 120 3.62 11.38 15.21
CA MET A 120 3.78 10.32 16.22
C MET A 120 2.60 10.28 17.19
N ARG A 121 2.12 11.45 17.64
CA ARG A 121 0.94 11.55 18.50
C ARG A 121 -0.33 11.06 17.80
N TRP A 122 -0.49 11.38 16.52
CA TRP A 122 -1.60 10.88 15.71
C TRP A 122 -1.53 9.35 15.58
N LEU A 123 -0.36 8.76 15.35
CA LEU A 123 -0.17 7.30 15.32
C LEU A 123 -0.46 6.64 16.67
N ASP A 124 -0.10 7.27 17.78
CA ASP A 124 -0.44 6.77 19.13
C ASP A 124 -1.96 6.70 19.31
N LYS A 125 -2.68 7.75 18.88
CA LYS A 125 -4.15 7.75 18.89
C LYS A 125 -4.71 6.69 17.94
N LEU A 126 -4.15 6.52 16.75
CA LEU A 126 -4.56 5.49 15.80
C LEU A 126 -4.32 4.07 16.36
N SER A 127 -3.29 3.90 17.18
CA SER A 127 -2.92 2.63 17.82
C SER A 127 -3.80 2.28 19.04
N ALA A 128 -4.59 3.22 19.55
CA ALA A 128 -5.37 3.01 20.77
C ALA A 128 -6.30 1.80 20.63
N GLY A 129 -6.20 0.85 21.56
CA GLY A 129 -6.98 -0.39 21.59
C GLY A 129 -6.46 -1.52 20.68
N LYS A 130 -5.38 -1.29 19.92
CA LYS A 130 -4.76 -2.32 19.09
C LYS A 130 -3.78 -3.17 19.89
N LYS A 131 -3.58 -4.44 19.48
CA LYS A 131 -2.55 -5.32 20.05
C LYS A 131 -1.13 -4.91 19.70
N GLN A 132 -0.96 -4.29 18.54
CA GLN A 132 0.31 -3.79 18.04
C GLN A 132 0.12 -2.32 17.66
N ARG A 133 1.14 -1.50 17.90
CA ARG A 133 1.11 -0.11 17.47
C ARG A 133 1.11 -0.03 15.94
N VAL A 134 0.60 1.07 15.43
CA VAL A 134 0.79 1.45 14.02
C VAL A 134 2.21 1.98 13.88
N GLU A 135 3.01 1.35 13.03
CA GLU A 135 4.41 1.69 12.85
C GLU A 135 4.57 2.96 12.01
N PRO A 136 5.44 3.90 12.43
CA PRO A 136 5.87 4.98 11.56
C PRO A 136 6.84 4.47 10.49
N TYR A 137 6.65 4.94 9.26
CA TYR A 137 7.59 4.76 8.15
C TYR A 137 7.95 6.13 7.61
N LEU A 138 9.20 6.57 7.84
CA LEU A 138 9.65 7.91 7.47
C LEU A 138 10.50 7.89 6.20
N CYS A 139 10.25 8.85 5.31
CA CYS A 139 11.03 9.05 4.10
C CYS A 139 12.03 10.20 4.30
N LEU A 140 13.31 9.95 4.01
CA LEU A 140 14.40 10.94 4.14
C LEU A 140 14.45 11.86 2.92
N ASN A 141 14.73 13.14 3.17
CA ASN A 141 14.95 14.13 2.12
C ASN A 141 16.26 13.87 1.36
N PHE A 142 16.18 13.19 0.23
CA PHE A 142 17.31 12.95 -0.68
C PHE A 142 17.50 14.06 -1.73
N GLY A 143 16.60 15.03 -1.80
CA GLY A 143 16.71 16.22 -2.62
C GLY A 143 17.63 17.27 -1.96
N THR A 144 17.04 18.29 -1.36
CA THR A 144 17.76 19.38 -0.71
C THR A 144 18.39 19.03 0.65
N GLY A 145 18.03 17.88 1.23
CA GLY A 145 18.52 17.43 2.53
C GLY A 145 19.96 16.93 2.51
N THR A 146 20.59 16.95 3.68
CA THR A 146 21.96 16.50 3.90
C THR A 146 22.01 15.21 4.73
N LEU A 147 23.14 14.49 4.68
CA LEU A 147 23.37 13.33 5.55
C LEU A 147 23.30 13.71 7.04
N ASP A 148 23.83 14.88 7.42
CA ASP A 148 23.77 15.37 8.79
C ASP A 148 22.33 15.61 9.25
N GLU A 149 21.49 16.14 8.38
CA GLU A 149 20.05 16.34 8.65
C GLU A 149 19.32 14.99 8.82
N ALA A 150 19.64 14.00 7.99
CA ALA A 150 19.07 12.66 8.10
C ALA A 150 19.48 11.96 9.41
N LEU A 151 20.78 12.03 9.77
CA LEU A 151 21.30 11.50 11.04
C LEU A 151 20.63 12.22 12.23
N ALA A 152 20.48 13.54 12.15
CA ALA A 152 19.81 14.33 13.17
C ALA A 152 18.35 13.90 13.36
N TRP A 153 17.63 13.56 12.28
CA TRP A 153 16.24 13.10 12.38
C TRP A 153 16.12 11.72 13.01
N VAL A 154 16.99 10.78 12.62
CA VAL A 154 17.05 9.46 13.27
C VAL A 154 17.41 9.58 14.74
N GLU A 155 18.40 10.43 15.11
CA GLU A 155 18.75 10.71 16.51
C GLU A 155 17.58 11.33 17.28
N TYR A 156 16.89 12.31 16.67
CA TYR A 156 15.69 12.92 17.27
C TYR A 156 14.63 11.85 17.58
N CYS A 157 14.34 10.99 16.62
CA CYS A 157 13.32 9.95 16.78
C CYS A 157 13.75 8.82 17.75
N ASN A 158 14.97 8.33 17.63
CA ASN A 158 15.40 7.07 18.25
C ASN A 158 16.46 7.24 19.34
N GLY A 159 17.13 8.38 19.42
CA GLY A 159 18.25 8.61 20.34
C GLY A 159 17.86 8.47 21.82
N THR A 160 18.65 7.69 22.56
CA THR A 160 18.47 7.46 24.01
C THR A 160 19.55 8.12 24.86
N ARG A 161 20.69 8.46 24.25
CA ARG A 161 21.87 9.04 24.92
C ARG A 161 21.61 10.52 25.25
N ASP A 162 22.50 11.11 26.05
CA ASP A 162 22.58 12.54 26.32
C ASP A 162 23.30 13.22 25.13
N THR A 163 22.52 13.46 24.05
CA THR A 163 22.99 14.04 22.79
C THR A 163 22.01 15.09 22.28
N HIS A 164 22.48 15.95 21.38
CA HIS A 164 21.77 17.18 21.01
C HIS A 164 20.32 16.95 20.57
N TYR A 165 20.07 16.10 19.57
CA TYR A 165 18.73 15.91 19.00
C TYR A 165 17.83 15.02 19.86
N ALA A 166 18.40 14.06 20.60
CA ALA A 166 17.66 13.32 21.61
C ALA A 166 17.18 14.25 22.74
N ASN A 167 18.02 15.22 23.15
CA ASN A 167 17.66 16.24 24.15
C ASN A 167 16.63 17.24 23.59
N LEU A 168 16.72 17.62 22.30
CA LEU A 168 15.73 18.47 21.65
C LEU A 168 14.34 17.79 21.68
N ARG A 169 14.24 16.49 21.37
CA ARG A 169 12.98 15.74 21.51
C ARG A 169 12.43 15.84 22.94
N ARG A 170 13.29 15.60 23.95
CA ARG A 170 12.89 15.68 25.37
C ARG A 170 12.43 17.09 25.74
N ALA A 171 13.12 18.11 25.26
CA ALA A 171 12.75 19.51 25.49
C ALA A 171 11.41 19.87 24.82
N ASN A 172 11.08 19.24 23.70
CA ASN A 172 9.78 19.37 23.02
C ASN A 172 8.64 18.56 23.71
N GLY A 173 8.91 17.96 24.88
CA GLY A 173 7.90 17.25 25.68
C GLY A 173 7.79 15.74 25.41
N HIS A 174 8.74 15.16 24.67
CA HIS A 174 8.74 13.75 24.30
C HIS A 174 9.98 13.04 24.90
N PRO A 175 9.93 12.64 26.20
CA PRO A 175 11.09 12.07 26.89
C PRO A 175 11.53 10.72 26.30
N GLU A 176 10.56 9.89 25.89
CA GLU A 176 10.84 8.55 25.35
C GLU A 176 11.11 8.60 23.84
N PRO A 177 12.00 7.72 23.33
CA PRO A 177 12.23 7.62 21.89
C PRO A 177 11.01 7.06 21.17
N TYR A 178 10.75 7.57 19.96
CA TYR A 178 9.66 7.11 19.11
C TYR A 178 9.91 5.71 18.54
N ARG A 179 11.16 5.26 18.47
CA ARG A 179 11.57 3.93 17.98
C ARG A 179 11.06 3.71 16.54
N VAL A 180 11.34 4.65 15.68
CA VAL A 180 11.02 4.55 14.24
C VAL A 180 11.89 3.48 13.62
N LYS A 181 11.27 2.44 13.10
CA LYS A 181 11.96 1.29 12.52
C LYS A 181 12.27 1.47 11.04
N TYR A 182 11.32 2.00 10.27
CA TYR A 182 11.33 2.03 8.81
C TYR A 182 11.73 3.41 8.27
N TRP A 183 12.77 3.45 7.41
CA TRP A 183 13.33 4.67 6.84
C TRP A 183 13.61 4.49 5.35
N ALA A 184 12.93 5.27 4.49
CA ALA A 184 13.22 5.29 3.07
C ALA A 184 14.41 6.21 2.74
N LEU A 185 15.28 5.74 1.87
CA LEU A 185 16.41 6.47 1.32
C LEU A 185 15.96 7.30 0.09
N GLY A 186 15.08 8.28 0.34
CA GLY A 186 14.50 9.14 -0.69
C GLY A 186 13.24 8.59 -1.34
N ASN A 187 12.63 9.42 -2.19
CA ASN A 187 11.43 9.13 -2.95
C ASN A 187 11.63 9.49 -4.42
N GLU A 188 11.37 8.55 -5.32
CA GLU A 188 11.33 8.75 -6.79
C GLU A 188 12.43 9.64 -7.35
N VAL A 189 13.63 9.59 -6.77
CA VAL A 189 14.77 10.46 -7.12
C VAL A 189 15.22 10.31 -8.58
N TRP A 190 14.71 9.31 -9.28
CA TRP A 190 14.86 9.08 -10.71
C TRP A 190 13.93 9.95 -11.58
N GLY A 191 12.82 10.45 -10.99
CA GLY A 191 11.75 11.12 -11.71
C GLY A 191 12.16 12.53 -12.20
N PRO A 192 11.84 12.92 -13.45
CA PRO A 192 12.19 14.24 -13.98
C PRO A 192 11.45 15.41 -13.28
N TRP A 193 10.39 15.11 -12.56
CA TRP A 193 9.64 16.06 -11.73
C TRP A 193 10.26 16.30 -10.35
N GLN A 194 11.21 15.44 -9.95
CA GLN A 194 11.76 15.46 -8.60
C GLN A 194 12.87 16.51 -8.47
N VAL A 195 12.81 17.33 -7.43
CA VAL A 195 13.91 18.25 -7.07
C VAL A 195 15.17 17.43 -6.77
N GLU A 196 16.31 17.83 -7.34
CA GLU A 196 17.57 17.06 -7.25
C GLU A 196 17.46 15.65 -7.85
N GLN A 197 16.80 15.53 -9.01
CA GLN A 197 16.79 14.28 -9.79
C GLN A 197 18.20 13.71 -9.93
N MET A 198 18.36 12.41 -9.75
CA MET A 198 19.66 11.73 -9.82
C MET A 198 19.71 10.71 -10.95
N THR A 199 20.93 10.45 -11.43
CA THR A 199 21.22 9.22 -12.16
C THR A 199 21.23 8.03 -11.19
N LYS A 200 21.05 6.82 -11.69
CA LYS A 200 21.12 5.60 -10.86
C LYS A 200 22.47 5.42 -10.19
N GLU A 201 23.56 5.86 -10.87
CA GLU A 201 24.93 5.80 -10.38
C GLU A 201 25.14 6.75 -9.19
N ASP A 202 24.69 7.99 -9.30
CA ASP A 202 24.80 8.99 -8.23
C ASP A 202 23.94 8.61 -7.03
N TYR A 203 22.70 8.14 -7.29
CA TYR A 203 21.82 7.67 -6.24
C TYR A 203 22.41 6.49 -5.48
N ALA A 204 22.85 5.44 -6.16
CA ALA A 204 23.39 4.24 -5.51
C ALA A 204 24.61 4.59 -4.63
N LYS A 205 25.53 5.44 -5.14
CA LYS A 205 26.68 5.94 -4.40
C LYS A 205 26.26 6.70 -3.12
N LYS A 206 25.29 7.61 -3.24
CA LYS A 206 24.75 8.38 -2.10
C LYS A 206 24.06 7.44 -1.11
N ALA A 207 23.19 6.55 -1.56
CA ALA A 207 22.41 5.63 -0.75
C ALA A 207 23.31 4.71 0.10
N VAL A 208 24.36 4.14 -0.47
CA VAL A 208 25.33 3.31 0.26
C VAL A 208 26.01 4.10 1.39
N GLN A 209 26.42 5.36 1.14
CA GLN A 209 27.09 6.16 2.18
C GLN A 209 26.11 6.53 3.30
N TRP A 210 24.90 6.91 2.95
CA TRP A 210 23.85 7.22 3.93
C TRP A 210 23.49 5.96 4.75
N ALA A 211 23.29 4.83 4.10
CA ALA A 211 23.00 3.57 4.78
C ALA A 211 24.09 3.17 5.80
N LYS A 212 25.36 3.32 5.45
CA LYS A 212 26.49 3.09 6.39
C LYS A 212 26.37 3.97 7.63
N ALA A 213 26.19 5.27 7.45
CA ALA A 213 26.13 6.23 8.55
C ALA A 213 24.92 5.99 9.45
N LEU A 214 23.73 5.79 8.85
CA LEU A 214 22.48 5.52 9.56
C LEU A 214 22.56 4.23 10.39
N ARG A 215 23.16 3.17 9.85
CA ARG A 215 23.38 1.90 10.55
C ARG A 215 24.38 2.00 11.70
N LEU A 216 25.38 2.87 11.59
CA LEU A 216 26.31 3.15 12.69
C LEU A 216 25.63 3.93 13.82
N LEU A 217 24.69 4.81 13.48
CA LEU A 217 23.91 5.57 14.45
C LEU A 217 22.89 4.68 15.17
N ASP A 218 22.12 3.92 14.41
CA ASP A 218 21.08 3.01 14.92
C ASP A 218 21.02 1.71 14.09
N PRO A 219 21.61 0.61 14.57
CA PRO A 219 21.62 -0.66 13.85
C PRO A 219 20.26 -1.37 13.84
N SER A 220 19.28 -0.90 14.60
CA SER A 220 17.96 -1.52 14.71
C SER A 220 16.97 -1.11 13.61
N ILE A 221 17.28 -0.06 12.84
CA ILE A 221 16.41 0.44 11.77
C ILE A 221 16.44 -0.45 10.53
N GLU A 222 15.35 -0.44 9.80
CA GLU A 222 15.23 -1.06 8.47
C GLU A 222 15.25 0.03 7.40
N LEU A 223 16.13 -0.13 6.41
CA LEU A 223 16.34 0.82 5.34
C LEU A 223 15.65 0.34 4.06
N ILE A 224 14.90 1.23 3.43
CA ILE A 224 14.18 0.98 2.19
C ILE A 224 14.87 1.76 1.06
N LEU A 225 15.34 1.02 0.04
CA LEU A 225 16.00 1.58 -1.13
C LEU A 225 14.97 2.17 -2.09
N CYS A 226 15.20 3.37 -2.63
CA CYS A 226 14.33 3.95 -3.65
C CYS A 226 14.50 3.22 -4.98
N GLY A 227 13.50 2.42 -5.34
CA GLY A 227 13.36 1.80 -6.65
C GLY A 227 12.48 2.63 -7.59
N GLN A 228 12.12 2.03 -8.73
CA GLN A 228 11.23 2.64 -9.72
C GLN A 228 9.94 1.82 -9.85
N ASP A 229 9.90 0.92 -10.83
CA ASP A 229 8.73 0.08 -11.13
C ASP A 229 9.01 -1.42 -10.99
N GLY A 230 10.19 -1.76 -10.50
CA GLY A 230 10.64 -3.13 -10.26
C GLY A 230 11.20 -3.85 -11.48
N GLN A 231 11.23 -3.23 -12.67
CA GLN A 231 11.65 -3.86 -13.91
C GLN A 231 12.57 -2.97 -14.79
N SER A 232 12.85 -1.78 -14.32
CA SER A 232 13.66 -0.79 -15.04
C SER A 232 15.17 -1.03 -14.91
N SER A 233 15.94 -0.35 -15.74
CA SER A 233 17.40 -0.33 -15.59
C SER A 233 17.85 0.38 -14.30
N TRP A 234 17.00 1.21 -13.71
CA TRP A 234 17.21 1.80 -12.40
C TRP A 234 17.21 0.71 -11.33
N ASP A 235 16.14 -0.08 -11.25
CA ASP A 235 15.99 -1.14 -10.25
C ASP A 235 17.13 -2.14 -10.29
N HIS A 236 17.50 -2.59 -11.50
CA HIS A 236 18.63 -3.50 -11.67
C HIS A 236 19.93 -2.93 -11.12
N TYR A 237 20.25 -1.69 -11.48
CA TYR A 237 21.53 -1.06 -11.08
C TYR A 237 21.58 -0.79 -9.56
N VAL A 238 20.56 -0.15 -9.00
CA VAL A 238 20.58 0.24 -7.59
C VAL A 238 20.51 -0.96 -6.66
N LEU A 239 19.79 -2.04 -7.04
CA LEU A 239 19.82 -3.30 -6.30
C LEU A 239 21.21 -3.94 -6.33
N HIS A 240 21.87 -3.99 -7.48
CA HIS A 240 23.22 -4.52 -7.58
C HIS A 240 24.18 -3.81 -6.61
N GLU A 241 24.15 -2.48 -6.56
CA GLU A 241 25.07 -1.70 -5.73
C GLU A 241 24.70 -1.71 -4.22
N CYS A 242 23.40 -1.80 -3.88
CA CYS A 242 22.92 -1.49 -2.54
C CYS A 242 22.39 -2.71 -1.75
N VAL A 243 22.16 -3.87 -2.35
CA VAL A 243 21.49 -5.02 -1.73
C VAL A 243 22.10 -5.47 -0.40
N GLY A 244 23.40 -5.26 -0.21
CA GLY A 244 24.11 -5.56 1.05
C GLY A 244 23.78 -4.60 2.19
N TRP A 245 23.19 -3.43 1.92
CA TRP A 245 22.99 -2.32 2.87
C TRP A 245 21.55 -2.08 3.27
N VAL A 246 20.59 -2.58 2.51
CA VAL A 246 19.16 -2.31 2.66
C VAL A 246 18.37 -3.57 3.00
N ASP A 247 17.18 -3.40 3.56
CA ASP A 247 16.29 -4.47 3.98
C ASP A 247 15.14 -4.66 3.01
N MET A 248 14.70 -3.57 2.37
CA MET A 248 13.66 -3.61 1.37
C MET A 248 14.03 -2.75 0.15
N HIS A 249 13.38 -3.06 -0.98
CA HIS A 249 13.45 -2.29 -2.21
C HIS A 249 12.06 -1.77 -2.55
N SER A 250 11.94 -0.45 -2.63
CA SER A 250 10.69 0.25 -2.96
C SER A 250 10.37 0.10 -4.44
N ILE A 251 9.10 -0.11 -4.77
CA ILE A 251 8.58 0.00 -6.14
C ILE A 251 7.23 0.71 -6.13
N HIS A 252 6.99 1.55 -7.16
CA HIS A 252 5.78 2.33 -7.31
C HIS A 252 5.10 2.00 -8.63
N ILE A 253 3.82 1.67 -8.60
CA ILE A 253 2.99 1.51 -9.79
C ILE A 253 1.59 2.04 -9.49
N TYR A 254 1.13 2.94 -10.36
CA TYR A 254 -0.25 3.37 -10.42
C TYR A 254 -0.91 2.82 -11.68
N THR A 255 -2.18 2.44 -11.55
CA THR A 255 -2.96 1.93 -12.68
C THR A 255 -4.22 2.76 -12.85
N ALA A 256 -4.66 2.98 -14.08
CA ALA A 256 -5.96 3.57 -14.38
C ALA A 256 -6.38 3.28 -15.80
N SER A 257 -7.68 3.22 -16.04
CA SER A 257 -8.28 3.25 -17.37
C SER A 257 -9.77 3.58 -17.28
N ASN A 258 -10.28 4.29 -18.27
CA ASN A 258 -11.74 4.51 -18.44
C ASN A 258 -12.46 3.26 -18.97
N LYS A 259 -11.71 2.26 -19.48
CA LYS A 259 -12.27 0.97 -19.91
C LYS A 259 -12.17 -0.01 -18.75
N HIS A 260 -13.30 -0.54 -18.32
CA HIS A 260 -13.38 -1.39 -17.13
C HIS A 260 -12.39 -2.57 -17.16
N LEU A 261 -12.36 -3.36 -18.23
CA LEU A 261 -11.47 -4.53 -18.29
C LEU A 261 -10.00 -4.16 -18.33
N HIS A 262 -9.63 -3.04 -18.96
CA HIS A 262 -8.27 -2.51 -18.85
C HIS A 262 -7.91 -2.12 -17.42
N ASN A 263 -8.85 -1.45 -16.71
CA ASN A 263 -8.66 -1.03 -15.33
C ASN A 263 -8.54 -2.26 -14.39
N ALA A 264 -9.46 -3.21 -14.50
CA ALA A 264 -9.51 -4.38 -13.63
C ALA A 264 -8.33 -5.36 -13.85
N THR A 265 -7.75 -5.41 -15.05
CA THR A 265 -6.61 -6.30 -15.35
C THR A 265 -5.24 -5.65 -15.17
N ALA A 266 -5.17 -4.31 -15.15
CA ALA A 266 -3.90 -3.57 -15.03
C ALA A 266 -3.03 -3.98 -13.82
N PRO A 267 -3.61 -4.30 -12.63
CA PRO A 267 -2.82 -4.74 -11.48
C PRO A 267 -2.00 -6.02 -11.71
N LEU A 268 -2.33 -6.83 -12.71
CA LEU A 268 -1.52 -8.02 -13.06
C LEU A 268 -0.11 -7.64 -13.56
N ALA A 269 0.07 -6.39 -14.01
CA ALA A 269 1.41 -5.85 -14.32
C ALA A 269 2.29 -5.78 -13.07
N ALA A 270 1.72 -5.42 -11.93
CA ALA A 270 2.44 -5.39 -10.66
C ALA A 270 2.86 -6.79 -10.20
N GLU A 271 2.04 -7.82 -10.45
CA GLU A 271 2.43 -9.20 -10.15
C GLU A 271 3.72 -9.58 -10.89
N ARG A 272 3.83 -9.18 -12.15
CA ARG A 272 5.05 -9.39 -12.93
C ARG A 272 6.23 -8.55 -12.43
N ALA A 273 5.99 -7.29 -12.08
CA ALA A 273 7.01 -6.42 -11.51
C ALA A 273 7.60 -7.00 -10.21
N ILE A 274 6.78 -7.49 -9.30
CA ILE A 274 7.22 -8.13 -8.05
C ILE A 274 8.10 -9.36 -8.34
N GLN A 275 7.73 -10.21 -9.30
CA GLN A 275 8.50 -11.41 -9.67
C GLN A 275 9.86 -11.04 -10.28
N ILE A 276 9.90 -10.01 -11.12
CA ILE A 276 11.15 -9.50 -11.70
C ILE A 276 12.04 -8.92 -10.60
N THR A 277 11.49 -8.05 -9.75
CA THR A 277 12.22 -7.45 -8.61
C THR A 277 12.82 -8.54 -7.72
N ALA A 278 12.05 -9.57 -7.38
CA ALA A 278 12.54 -10.68 -6.57
C ALA A 278 13.72 -11.41 -7.26
N SER A 279 13.66 -11.58 -8.58
CA SER A 279 14.74 -12.20 -9.35
C SER A 279 15.99 -11.29 -9.40
N LEU A 280 15.82 -9.97 -9.53
CA LEU A 280 16.90 -9.00 -9.47
C LEU A 280 17.57 -8.98 -8.07
N ILE A 281 16.79 -9.05 -7.01
CA ILE A 281 17.30 -9.17 -5.64
C ILE A 281 18.13 -10.42 -5.46
N ASP A 282 17.65 -11.58 -5.94
CA ASP A 282 18.38 -12.84 -5.85
C ASP A 282 19.70 -12.77 -6.64
N LEU A 283 19.69 -12.24 -7.86
CA LEU A 283 20.87 -12.05 -8.68
C LEU A 283 21.88 -11.14 -7.98
N ALA A 284 21.46 -9.95 -7.54
CA ALA A 284 22.31 -8.99 -6.85
C ALA A 284 22.95 -9.59 -5.58
N ARG A 285 22.21 -10.39 -4.81
CA ARG A 285 22.73 -11.07 -3.61
C ARG A 285 23.81 -12.10 -3.95
N ILE A 286 23.64 -12.84 -5.05
CA ILE A 286 24.64 -13.82 -5.53
C ILE A 286 25.91 -13.11 -5.97
N GLU A 287 25.79 -12.09 -6.82
CA GLU A 287 26.92 -11.34 -7.38
C GLU A 287 27.72 -10.62 -6.29
N ASN A 288 27.03 -10.04 -5.31
CA ASN A 288 27.66 -9.36 -4.17
C ASN A 288 28.06 -10.30 -3.03
N LYS A 289 27.89 -11.61 -3.17
CA LYS A 289 28.24 -12.61 -2.14
C LYS A 289 27.65 -12.27 -0.76
N VAL A 290 26.39 -11.78 -0.75
CA VAL A 290 25.70 -11.43 0.49
C VAL A 290 25.57 -12.67 1.36
N ALA A 291 25.99 -12.57 2.62
CA ALA A 291 26.01 -13.70 3.54
C ALA A 291 24.62 -14.38 3.64
N PRO A 292 24.53 -15.72 3.58
CA PRO A 292 23.27 -16.44 3.70
C PRO A 292 22.51 -16.18 5.00
N THR A 293 23.24 -15.76 6.05
CA THR A 293 22.67 -15.40 7.36
C THR A 293 21.96 -14.05 7.37
N LYS A 294 22.23 -13.17 6.36
CA LYS A 294 21.50 -11.91 6.21
C LYS A 294 20.10 -12.21 5.65
N PRO A 295 19.03 -11.74 6.31
CA PRO A 295 17.67 -11.90 5.78
C PRO A 295 17.58 -11.43 4.31
N PRO A 296 16.72 -12.04 3.50
CA PRO A 296 16.54 -11.58 2.12
C PRO A 296 15.93 -10.18 2.09
N THR A 297 16.47 -9.32 1.22
CA THR A 297 15.83 -8.04 0.89
C THR A 297 14.44 -8.33 0.29
N ARG A 298 13.43 -7.59 0.75
CA ARG A 298 12.04 -7.80 0.34
C ARG A 298 11.54 -6.62 -0.49
N VAL A 299 10.45 -6.81 -1.19
CA VAL A 299 9.77 -5.74 -1.92
C VAL A 299 8.95 -4.90 -0.95
N CYS A 300 9.13 -3.58 -0.99
CA CYS A 300 8.29 -2.58 -0.37
C CYS A 300 7.47 -1.91 -1.48
N PHE A 301 6.20 -2.26 -1.60
CA PHE A 301 5.32 -1.64 -2.58
C PHE A 301 4.66 -0.41 -1.96
N ASP A 302 5.48 0.62 -1.66
CA ASP A 302 5.09 1.73 -0.78
C ASP A 302 4.35 2.87 -1.45
N GLU A 303 4.12 2.76 -2.78
CA GLU A 303 3.07 3.51 -3.49
C GLU A 303 2.37 2.63 -4.52
N TRP A 304 1.08 2.44 -4.33
CA TRP A 304 0.22 1.75 -5.28
C TRP A 304 -1.21 2.27 -5.15
N ASN A 305 -1.91 2.36 -6.24
CA ASN A 305 -3.36 2.61 -6.30
C ASN A 305 -3.85 2.62 -7.75
N VAL A 306 -5.15 2.81 -7.91
CA VAL A 306 -5.74 3.34 -9.12
C VAL A 306 -5.61 4.88 -9.06
N TRP A 307 -4.96 5.49 -10.04
CA TRP A 307 -4.87 6.94 -10.17
C TRP A 307 -4.89 7.33 -11.64
N ASP A 308 -5.87 8.15 -12.01
CA ASP A 308 -5.95 8.78 -13.31
C ASP A 308 -5.58 10.27 -13.18
N PRO A 309 -4.36 10.68 -13.59
CA PRO A 309 -3.93 12.07 -13.49
C PRO A 309 -4.78 13.06 -14.30
N GLU A 310 -5.55 12.61 -15.28
CA GLU A 310 -6.50 13.46 -16.01
C GLU A 310 -7.75 13.73 -15.19
N ARG A 311 -8.26 12.71 -14.46
CA ARG A 311 -9.39 12.84 -13.55
C ARG A 311 -9.02 13.58 -12.26
N ALA A 312 -7.83 13.31 -11.74
CA ALA A 312 -7.35 13.82 -10.47
C ALA A 312 -5.91 14.32 -10.57
N PRO A 313 -5.69 15.51 -11.20
CA PRO A 313 -4.35 16.09 -11.32
C PRO A 313 -3.78 16.46 -9.94
N GLY A 314 -2.50 16.12 -9.73
CA GLY A 314 -1.81 16.31 -8.46
C GLY A 314 -1.71 17.76 -8.02
N ASP A 315 -1.48 18.70 -8.97
CA ASP A 315 -1.43 20.15 -8.73
C ASP A 315 -2.77 20.74 -8.23
N LYS A 316 -3.85 19.99 -8.34
CA LYS A 316 -5.20 20.35 -7.84
C LYS A 316 -5.62 19.50 -6.62
N GLY A 317 -4.68 18.82 -5.96
CA GLY A 317 -4.92 18.04 -4.75
C GLY A 317 -5.32 16.58 -4.98
N ALA A 318 -5.43 16.11 -6.23
CA ALA A 318 -5.67 14.73 -6.62
C ALA A 318 -6.86 14.04 -5.89
N GLU A 319 -7.98 14.76 -5.69
CA GLU A 319 -9.19 14.20 -5.09
C GLU A 319 -9.99 13.39 -6.12
N GLU A 320 -9.64 12.12 -6.29
CA GLU A 320 -10.27 11.23 -7.25
C GLU A 320 -11.58 10.64 -6.72
N GLN A 321 -12.60 10.57 -7.59
CA GLN A 321 -13.86 9.92 -7.31
C GLN A 321 -13.84 8.49 -7.84
N TYR A 322 -13.78 7.52 -6.94
CA TYR A 322 -13.69 6.09 -7.29
C TYR A 322 -15.03 5.44 -7.61
N THR A 323 -14.98 4.53 -8.58
CA THR A 323 -16.11 3.72 -9.06
C THR A 323 -16.00 2.27 -8.57
N LEU A 324 -17.04 1.46 -8.84
CA LEU A 324 -16.96 0.01 -8.63
C LEU A 324 -15.86 -0.64 -9.49
N SER A 325 -15.63 -0.15 -10.72
CA SER A 325 -14.50 -0.61 -11.54
C SER A 325 -13.16 -0.45 -10.80
N ASP A 326 -12.95 0.69 -10.16
CA ASP A 326 -11.75 0.96 -9.38
C ASP A 326 -11.67 0.07 -8.13
N ALA A 327 -12.81 -0.21 -7.48
CA ALA A 327 -12.87 -1.14 -6.36
C ALA A 327 -12.50 -2.57 -6.75
N LEU A 328 -12.93 -3.03 -7.93
CA LEU A 328 -12.54 -4.34 -8.46
C LEU A 328 -11.05 -4.38 -8.81
N ALA A 329 -10.51 -3.32 -9.41
CA ALA A 329 -9.07 -3.20 -9.65
C ALA A 329 -8.27 -3.25 -8.34
N VAL A 330 -8.70 -2.54 -7.28
CA VAL A 330 -8.09 -2.63 -5.95
C VAL A 330 -8.19 -4.04 -5.37
N GLY A 331 -9.29 -4.76 -5.61
CA GLY A 331 -9.44 -6.17 -5.23
C GLY A 331 -8.40 -7.07 -5.93
N VAL A 332 -8.14 -6.84 -7.22
CA VAL A 332 -7.08 -7.56 -7.96
C VAL A 332 -5.69 -7.19 -7.44
N TRP A 333 -5.41 -5.90 -7.16
CA TRP A 333 -4.17 -5.46 -6.51
C TRP A 333 -3.90 -6.23 -5.21
N LEU A 334 -4.89 -6.33 -4.34
CA LEU A 334 -4.77 -7.00 -3.06
C LEU A 334 -4.61 -8.52 -3.23
N ASN A 335 -5.27 -9.14 -4.19
CA ASN A 335 -5.05 -10.52 -4.57
C ASN A 335 -3.61 -10.76 -5.03
N VAL A 336 -3.05 -9.84 -5.84
CA VAL A 336 -1.63 -9.91 -6.27
C VAL A 336 -0.71 -9.89 -5.05
N PHE A 337 -0.91 -9.01 -4.10
CA PHE A 337 -0.06 -8.95 -2.89
C PHE A 337 -0.15 -10.24 -2.07
N VAL A 338 -1.33 -10.80 -1.89
CA VAL A 338 -1.51 -12.08 -1.20
C VAL A 338 -0.80 -13.20 -1.95
N ARG A 339 -0.98 -13.31 -3.28
CA ARG A 339 -0.29 -14.33 -4.10
C ARG A 339 1.23 -14.20 -4.04
N GLN A 340 1.75 -12.99 -3.98
CA GLN A 340 3.18 -12.67 -3.96
C GLN A 340 3.75 -12.41 -2.55
N SER A 341 3.01 -12.78 -1.50
CA SER A 341 3.40 -12.54 -0.09
C SER A 341 4.79 -13.08 0.29
N LYS A 342 5.31 -14.07 -0.43
CA LYS A 342 6.69 -14.54 -0.26
C LYS A 342 7.73 -13.43 -0.43
N TYR A 343 7.45 -12.47 -1.30
CA TYR A 343 8.39 -11.41 -1.68
C TYR A 343 8.06 -10.06 -1.04
N ILE A 344 6.81 -9.83 -0.68
CA ILE A 344 6.31 -8.57 -0.13
C ILE A 344 6.66 -8.45 1.36
N GLY A 345 7.37 -7.38 1.73
CA GLY A 345 7.65 -6.98 3.12
C GLY A 345 6.73 -5.89 3.63
N MET A 346 6.24 -5.05 2.72
CA MET A 346 5.35 -3.92 3.03
C MET A 346 4.62 -3.50 1.75
N ALA A 347 3.39 -2.99 1.89
CA ALA A 347 2.71 -2.26 0.83
C ALA A 347 1.87 -1.15 1.44
N ASN A 348 1.91 0.05 0.84
CA ASN A 348 1.23 1.23 1.35
C ASN A 348 0.33 1.82 0.28
N ILE A 349 -0.98 1.82 0.52
CA ILE A 349 -1.88 2.49 -0.41
C ILE A 349 -1.61 3.99 -0.42
N ALA A 350 -1.49 4.58 -1.58
CA ALA A 350 -1.36 6.00 -1.79
C ALA A 350 -2.73 6.58 -2.21
N GLN A 351 -3.41 7.40 -1.34
CA GLN A 351 -3.05 7.71 0.02
C GLN A 351 -4.20 7.32 0.97
N THR A 352 -4.09 7.66 2.27
CA THR A 352 -5.11 7.22 3.25
C THR A 352 -6.36 8.06 3.27
N VAL A 353 -6.26 9.38 3.00
CA VAL A 353 -7.36 10.35 3.16
C VAL A 353 -7.32 11.39 2.04
N ASN A 354 -8.45 11.68 1.44
CA ASN A 354 -8.73 12.68 0.41
C ASN A 354 -7.96 12.50 -0.91
N VAL A 355 -6.66 12.43 -0.88
CA VAL A 355 -5.79 12.36 -2.07
C VAL A 355 -5.78 10.93 -2.59
N ILE A 356 -6.30 10.68 -3.79
CA ILE A 356 -6.44 9.36 -4.43
C ILE A 356 -6.79 8.25 -3.40
N SER A 357 -7.75 8.52 -2.55
CA SER A 357 -7.95 7.83 -1.28
C SER A 357 -9.27 7.06 -1.22
N PRO A 358 -9.31 5.93 -0.49
CA PRO A 358 -10.55 5.24 -0.18
C PRO A 358 -11.48 6.00 0.79
N LEU A 359 -10.98 7.07 1.44
CA LEU A 359 -11.70 7.84 2.45
C LEU A 359 -11.65 9.33 2.13
N MET A 360 -12.81 9.94 1.93
CA MET A 360 -12.94 11.39 1.73
C MET A 360 -13.49 12.07 2.98
N THR A 361 -13.03 13.29 3.26
CA THR A 361 -13.56 14.11 4.36
C THR A 361 -14.40 15.27 3.82
N ASN A 362 -15.41 15.63 4.60
CA ASN A 362 -16.15 16.88 4.44
C ASN A 362 -16.41 17.52 5.82
N GLU A 363 -17.16 18.63 5.87
CA GLU A 363 -17.48 19.31 7.13
C GLU A 363 -18.32 18.45 8.11
N ARG A 364 -19.06 17.46 7.60
CA ARG A 364 -20.03 16.65 8.35
C ARG A 364 -19.50 15.29 8.75
N GLY A 365 -18.39 14.83 8.17
CA GLY A 365 -17.85 13.50 8.46
C GLY A 365 -16.97 12.96 7.35
N VAL A 366 -17.00 11.65 7.18
CA VAL A 366 -16.24 10.92 6.17
C VAL A 366 -17.15 10.20 5.19
N VAL A 367 -16.69 10.07 3.96
CA VAL A 367 -17.31 9.24 2.92
C VAL A 367 -16.37 8.08 2.59
N ARG A 368 -16.85 6.85 2.76
CA ARG A 368 -16.15 5.64 2.32
C ARG A 368 -16.39 5.46 0.82
N GLN A 369 -15.35 5.64 0.01
CA GLN A 369 -15.41 5.42 -1.42
C GLN A 369 -15.56 3.94 -1.78
N ALA A 370 -15.83 3.62 -3.03
CA ALA A 370 -15.98 2.23 -3.50
C ALA A 370 -14.77 1.34 -3.15
N THR A 371 -13.57 1.89 -3.24
CA THR A 371 -12.29 1.21 -2.95
C THR A 371 -12.08 0.90 -1.47
N TRP A 372 -12.86 1.48 -0.57
CA TRP A 372 -12.82 1.19 0.87
C TRP A 372 -13.12 -0.27 1.19
N TRP A 373 -14.11 -0.84 0.54
CA TRP A 373 -14.64 -2.16 0.89
C TRP A 373 -13.67 -3.32 0.65
N PRO A 374 -12.99 -3.44 -0.52
CA PRO A 374 -11.97 -4.46 -0.69
C PRO A 374 -10.81 -4.28 0.30
N LEU A 375 -10.36 -3.05 0.57
CA LEU A 375 -9.32 -2.80 1.58
C LEU A 375 -9.73 -3.29 2.96
N LEU A 376 -10.96 -2.99 3.39
CA LEU A 376 -11.50 -3.44 4.68
C LEU A 376 -11.52 -4.97 4.79
N LEU A 377 -12.02 -5.66 3.77
CA LEU A 377 -12.12 -7.12 3.80
C LEU A 377 -10.76 -7.80 3.79
N PHE A 378 -9.81 -7.29 3.00
CA PHE A 378 -8.47 -7.85 2.96
C PHE A 378 -7.70 -7.58 4.26
N SER A 379 -7.70 -6.36 4.75
CA SER A 379 -7.01 -6.02 5.99
C SER A 379 -7.55 -6.79 7.20
N LYS A 380 -8.84 -7.13 7.19
CA LYS A 380 -9.51 -7.84 8.28
C LYS A 380 -9.32 -9.36 8.20
N TYR A 381 -9.38 -9.94 7.01
CA TYR A 381 -9.49 -11.39 6.85
C TYR A 381 -8.34 -12.05 6.10
N MET A 382 -7.70 -11.39 5.13
CA MET A 382 -6.65 -11.97 4.31
C MET A 382 -5.28 -11.88 4.99
N ARG A 383 -5.17 -12.54 6.14
CA ARG A 383 -3.99 -12.55 7.02
C ARG A 383 -3.52 -13.98 7.27
N GLY A 384 -2.35 -14.14 7.90
CA GLY A 384 -1.80 -15.45 8.23
C GLY A 384 -0.96 -16.02 7.09
N TRP A 385 -1.37 -17.10 6.47
CA TRP A 385 -0.60 -17.82 5.46
C TRP A 385 -1.35 -17.91 4.14
N THR A 386 -0.70 -17.55 3.05
CA THR A 386 -1.19 -17.92 1.71
C THR A 386 -1.24 -19.43 1.59
N VAL A 387 -2.30 -19.96 0.99
CA VAL A 387 -2.47 -21.40 0.75
C VAL A 387 -2.50 -21.72 -0.74
N ALA A 388 -2.22 -22.97 -1.08
CA ALA A 388 -2.25 -23.40 -2.47
C ALA A 388 -3.68 -23.31 -3.02
N THR A 389 -3.80 -22.72 -4.21
CA THR A 389 -5.09 -22.51 -4.86
C THR A 389 -4.93 -22.79 -6.36
N HIS A 390 -5.87 -23.52 -6.96
CA HIS A 390 -5.92 -23.73 -8.39
C HIS A 390 -7.25 -23.23 -8.96
N VAL A 391 -7.17 -22.42 -10.01
CA VAL A 391 -8.34 -21.81 -10.65
C VAL A 391 -8.42 -22.27 -12.10
N ARG A 392 -9.55 -22.83 -12.47
CA ARG A 392 -9.91 -23.11 -13.86
C ARG A 392 -11.07 -22.18 -14.23
N SER A 393 -10.84 -21.23 -15.11
CA SER A 393 -11.88 -20.30 -15.58
C SER A 393 -11.63 -19.90 -17.02
N GLY A 394 -12.64 -19.34 -17.68
CA GLY A 394 -12.43 -18.55 -18.88
C GLY A 394 -11.56 -17.35 -18.60
N ALA A 395 -11.10 -16.69 -19.64
CA ALA A 395 -10.19 -15.55 -19.52
C ALA A 395 -10.56 -14.44 -20.53
N TYR A 396 -10.20 -13.21 -20.17
CA TYR A 396 -10.20 -12.06 -21.04
C TYR A 396 -8.90 -12.05 -21.89
N ASP A 397 -9.05 -12.02 -23.20
CA ASP A 397 -7.95 -12.04 -24.18
C ASP A 397 -7.79 -10.70 -24.92
N GLY A 398 -8.52 -9.67 -24.51
CA GLY A 398 -8.51 -8.37 -25.15
C GLY A 398 -7.28 -7.51 -24.82
N GLU A 399 -7.33 -6.26 -25.24
CA GLU A 399 -6.29 -5.26 -24.97
C GLU A 399 -6.15 -5.03 -23.46
N THR A 400 -4.92 -4.75 -23.01
CA THR A 400 -4.57 -4.45 -21.61
C THR A 400 -3.88 -3.10 -21.48
N THR A 401 -3.86 -2.58 -20.26
CA THR A 401 -3.04 -1.43 -19.87
C THR A 401 -2.14 -1.85 -18.71
N PRO A 402 -0.80 -1.83 -18.84
CA PRO A 402 -0.05 -1.47 -20.06
C PRO A 402 -0.19 -2.53 -21.17
N ALA A 403 0.02 -2.12 -22.42
CA ALA A 403 -0.16 -2.99 -23.61
C ALA A 403 0.76 -4.22 -23.60
N TRP A 404 1.96 -4.12 -23.04
CA TRP A 404 2.91 -5.24 -22.94
C TRP A 404 2.39 -6.40 -22.06
N LEU A 405 1.46 -6.12 -21.17
CA LEU A 405 0.88 -7.13 -20.28
C LEU A 405 0.15 -8.22 -21.07
N GLN A 406 -0.57 -7.86 -22.13
CA GLN A 406 -1.25 -8.83 -23.00
C GLN A 406 -0.30 -9.90 -23.51
N GLY A 407 0.89 -9.51 -23.99
CA GLY A 407 1.91 -10.45 -24.43
C GLY A 407 2.51 -11.31 -23.31
N LYS A 408 2.45 -10.86 -22.06
CA LYS A 408 2.94 -11.61 -20.89
C LYS A 408 1.91 -12.56 -20.30
N LEU A 409 0.64 -12.26 -20.43
CA LEU A 409 -0.45 -13.20 -20.09
C LEU A 409 -0.48 -14.38 -21.07
N GLY A 410 0.08 -14.22 -22.26
CA GLY A 410 0.24 -15.26 -23.25
C GLY A 410 -1.09 -15.88 -23.68
N GLU A 411 -1.10 -17.19 -23.90
CA GLU A 411 -2.31 -17.94 -24.28
C GLU A 411 -3.32 -18.08 -23.13
N THR A 412 -2.92 -17.79 -21.88
CA THR A 412 -3.81 -17.94 -20.73
C THR A 412 -4.81 -16.80 -20.60
N GLY A 413 -4.47 -15.59 -21.08
CA GLY A 413 -5.26 -14.40 -20.87
C GLY A 413 -5.33 -13.95 -19.40
N ALA A 414 -6.12 -12.92 -19.11
CA ALA A 414 -6.45 -12.51 -17.75
C ALA A 414 -7.68 -13.31 -17.27
N PRO A 415 -7.60 -14.07 -16.16
CA PRO A 415 -8.74 -14.87 -15.72
C PRO A 415 -9.96 -13.99 -15.40
N TRP A 416 -11.16 -14.43 -15.80
CA TRP A 416 -12.39 -13.75 -15.41
C TRP A 416 -12.61 -13.72 -13.91
N LEU A 417 -12.08 -14.72 -13.21
CA LEU A 417 -12.08 -14.82 -11.76
C LEU A 417 -10.65 -14.67 -11.25
N ASP A 418 -10.30 -13.48 -10.77
CA ASP A 418 -9.02 -13.26 -10.08
C ASP A 418 -9.13 -13.67 -8.62
N VAL A 419 -8.20 -14.51 -8.14
CA VAL A 419 -8.36 -15.26 -6.89
C VAL A 419 -7.10 -15.25 -6.05
N SER A 420 -7.29 -15.12 -4.73
CA SER A 420 -6.29 -15.51 -3.74
C SER A 420 -6.94 -16.17 -2.52
N ALA A 421 -6.18 -16.98 -1.78
CA ALA A 421 -6.67 -17.61 -0.56
C ALA A 421 -5.65 -17.52 0.58
N ALA A 422 -6.16 -17.37 1.79
CA ALA A 422 -5.36 -17.29 3.01
C ALA A 422 -5.95 -18.15 4.13
N LEU A 423 -5.08 -18.75 4.95
CA LEU A 423 -5.42 -19.39 6.22
C LEU A 423 -5.00 -18.46 7.36
N GLY A 424 -5.97 -17.91 8.05
CA GLY A 424 -5.76 -17.02 9.20
C GLY A 424 -5.24 -17.78 10.43
N ASP A 425 -4.56 -17.06 11.31
CA ASP A 425 -4.09 -17.61 12.60
C ASP A 425 -5.27 -17.98 13.54
N ASP A 426 -6.48 -17.51 13.23
CA ASP A 426 -7.74 -17.89 13.89
C ASP A 426 -8.33 -19.22 13.38
N GLY A 427 -7.65 -19.88 12.43
CA GLY A 427 -8.03 -21.16 11.85
C GLY A 427 -9.15 -21.09 10.82
N TYR A 428 -9.42 -19.89 10.26
CA TYR A 428 -10.35 -19.76 9.14
C TYR A 428 -9.62 -19.64 7.82
N VAL A 429 -10.17 -20.30 6.81
CA VAL A 429 -9.78 -20.09 5.41
C VAL A 429 -10.60 -18.96 4.84
N ASN A 430 -9.94 -18.06 4.13
CA ASN A 430 -10.52 -16.91 3.47
C ASN A 430 -10.17 -16.98 1.98
N LEU A 431 -11.19 -16.99 1.12
CA LEU A 431 -11.05 -17.04 -0.33
C LEU A 431 -11.60 -15.73 -0.91
N ALA A 432 -10.72 -14.93 -1.49
CA ALA A 432 -11.04 -13.68 -2.15
C ALA A 432 -11.16 -13.91 -3.66
N VAL A 433 -12.30 -13.56 -4.24
CA VAL A 433 -12.61 -13.73 -5.66
C VAL A 433 -13.13 -12.43 -6.24
N VAL A 434 -12.46 -11.90 -7.26
CA VAL A 434 -12.93 -10.77 -8.06
C VAL A 434 -13.44 -11.31 -9.39
N ASN A 435 -14.73 -11.19 -9.64
CA ASN A 435 -15.30 -11.41 -10.97
C ASN A 435 -15.21 -10.09 -11.74
N ILE A 436 -14.29 -10.03 -12.71
CA ILE A 436 -14.06 -8.83 -13.51
C ILE A 436 -15.01 -8.68 -14.70
N SER A 437 -15.85 -9.69 -15.00
CA SER A 437 -16.79 -9.60 -16.11
C SER A 437 -17.92 -8.61 -15.83
N GLU A 438 -18.23 -7.74 -16.78
CA GLU A 438 -19.39 -6.84 -16.70
C GLU A 438 -20.71 -7.55 -17.00
N THR A 439 -20.66 -8.68 -17.70
CA THR A 439 -21.85 -9.31 -18.29
C THR A 439 -22.16 -10.70 -17.71
N GLU A 440 -21.15 -11.44 -17.24
CA GLU A 440 -21.27 -12.86 -16.93
C GLU A 440 -21.22 -13.16 -15.43
N ASP A 441 -22.25 -13.84 -14.96
CA ASP A 441 -22.22 -14.54 -13.68
C ASP A 441 -21.56 -15.91 -13.87
N PHE A 442 -20.70 -16.35 -12.94
CA PHE A 442 -20.05 -17.64 -13.02
C PHE A 442 -20.53 -18.59 -11.90
N ALA A 443 -21.15 -19.71 -12.29
CA ALA A 443 -21.46 -20.83 -11.38
C ALA A 443 -20.24 -21.73 -11.25
N VAL A 444 -19.52 -21.64 -10.15
CA VAL A 444 -18.20 -22.24 -9.93
C VAL A 444 -18.28 -23.41 -8.99
N GLU A 445 -17.67 -24.55 -9.37
CA GLU A 445 -17.43 -25.65 -8.44
C GLU A 445 -16.32 -25.25 -7.48
N LEU A 446 -16.54 -25.41 -6.16
CA LEU A 446 -15.56 -25.09 -5.14
C LEU A 446 -15.11 -26.38 -4.44
N LYS A 447 -13.79 -26.65 -4.44
CA LYS A 447 -13.19 -27.78 -3.73
C LYS A 447 -12.32 -27.32 -2.56
N GLY A 448 -12.32 -28.10 -1.47
CA GLY A 448 -11.59 -27.74 -0.26
C GLY A 448 -12.30 -26.65 0.56
N VAL A 449 -13.59 -26.44 0.32
CA VAL A 449 -14.42 -25.50 1.07
C VAL A 449 -15.20 -26.25 2.15
N GLY A 450 -15.30 -25.66 3.34
CA GLY A 450 -16.07 -26.19 4.45
C GLY A 450 -17.57 -25.90 4.34
N THR A 451 -18.30 -26.26 5.37
CA THR A 451 -19.72 -25.92 5.55
C THR A 451 -19.88 -24.62 6.36
N ASP A 452 -21.09 -24.02 6.38
CA ASP A 452 -21.39 -22.77 7.09
C ASP A 452 -20.44 -21.63 6.71
N VAL A 453 -20.39 -21.34 5.42
CA VAL A 453 -19.50 -20.37 4.81
C VAL A 453 -20.10 -18.97 4.99
N ALA A 454 -19.39 -18.08 5.68
CA ALA A 454 -19.73 -16.65 5.66
C ALA A 454 -19.34 -16.04 4.31
N VAL A 455 -20.22 -15.22 3.79
CA VAL A 455 -20.09 -14.58 2.47
C VAL A 455 -20.11 -13.07 2.65
N TYR A 456 -19.13 -12.40 2.08
CA TYR A 456 -19.07 -10.93 2.03
C TYR A 456 -18.98 -10.52 0.56
N THR A 457 -19.87 -9.65 0.10
CA THR A 457 -19.91 -9.24 -1.31
C THR A 457 -19.92 -7.73 -1.43
N VAL A 458 -18.96 -7.20 -2.19
CA VAL A 458 -18.92 -5.81 -2.63
C VAL A 458 -19.53 -5.73 -4.02
N SER A 459 -20.56 -4.91 -4.17
CA SER A 459 -21.34 -4.80 -5.40
C SER A 459 -21.93 -3.41 -5.60
N GLY A 460 -22.35 -3.15 -6.81
CA GLY A 460 -23.12 -2.00 -7.24
C GLY A 460 -23.93 -2.34 -8.48
N SER A 461 -24.81 -1.47 -8.94
CA SER A 461 -25.70 -1.74 -10.09
C SER A 461 -24.93 -1.80 -11.42
N GLN A 462 -23.80 -1.12 -11.52
CA GLN A 462 -22.94 -1.06 -12.71
C GLN A 462 -21.49 -0.70 -12.31
N VAL A 463 -20.53 -0.96 -13.18
CA VAL A 463 -19.11 -0.71 -12.92
C VAL A 463 -18.78 0.76 -12.69
N SER A 464 -19.62 1.70 -13.15
CA SER A 464 -19.49 3.13 -12.92
C SER A 464 -20.17 3.64 -11.64
N SER A 465 -20.82 2.75 -10.85
CA SER A 465 -21.41 3.10 -9.55
C SER A 465 -20.35 3.66 -8.62
N THR A 466 -20.71 4.69 -7.83
CA THR A 466 -19.76 5.44 -6.99
C THR A 466 -20.39 5.84 -5.66
N ASN A 467 -19.53 6.06 -4.64
CA ASN A 467 -19.96 6.56 -3.33
C ASN A 467 -19.52 8.01 -3.16
N LYS A 468 -20.45 8.87 -2.79
CA LYS A 468 -20.21 10.28 -2.46
C LYS A 468 -21.19 10.73 -1.38
N GLU A 469 -21.01 11.93 -0.88
CA GLU A 469 -21.89 12.47 0.17
C GLU A 469 -23.38 12.33 -0.22
N GLY A 470 -24.15 11.68 0.67
CA GLY A 470 -25.59 11.44 0.48
C GLY A 470 -25.94 10.38 -0.57
N LYS A 471 -24.95 9.71 -1.17
CA LYS A 471 -25.18 8.68 -2.19
C LYS A 471 -24.19 7.53 -2.05
N GLU A 472 -24.67 6.35 -1.71
CA GLU A 472 -23.89 5.12 -1.61
C GLU A 472 -24.44 4.08 -2.60
N GLU A 473 -23.76 3.92 -3.75
CA GLU A 473 -24.15 2.99 -4.83
C GLU A 473 -23.33 1.70 -4.81
N VAL A 474 -22.19 1.72 -4.10
CA VAL A 474 -21.34 0.55 -3.90
C VAL A 474 -21.35 0.21 -2.43
N SER A 475 -21.79 -0.99 -2.09
CA SER A 475 -21.96 -1.42 -0.71
C SER A 475 -21.37 -2.80 -0.47
N LEU A 476 -21.13 -3.08 0.80
CA LEU A 476 -20.78 -4.39 1.32
C LEU A 476 -22.04 -5.06 1.89
N SER A 477 -22.37 -6.23 1.36
CA SER A 477 -23.40 -7.11 1.93
C SER A 477 -22.76 -8.35 2.55
N ASP A 478 -23.39 -8.89 3.58
CA ASP A 478 -23.00 -10.16 4.20
C ASP A 478 -24.13 -11.20 4.08
N GLY A 479 -23.75 -12.47 4.12
CA GLY A 479 -24.66 -13.59 3.99
C GLY A 479 -23.99 -14.91 4.37
N LYS A 480 -24.68 -16.00 4.08
CA LYS A 480 -24.21 -17.36 4.33
C LYS A 480 -24.45 -18.25 3.13
N TRP A 481 -23.57 -19.22 2.96
CA TRP A 481 -23.71 -20.33 2.02
C TRP A 481 -23.42 -21.65 2.77
N ASP A 482 -24.16 -22.71 2.46
CA ASP A 482 -24.03 -24.02 3.12
C ASP A 482 -22.79 -24.79 2.70
N GLY A 483 -22.05 -24.29 1.71
CA GLY A 483 -20.85 -24.97 1.17
C GLY A 483 -21.17 -26.08 0.18
N GLN A 484 -22.42 -26.23 -0.24
CA GLN A 484 -22.85 -27.31 -1.12
C GLN A 484 -23.09 -26.84 -2.55
N GLY A 485 -22.79 -27.71 -3.52
CA GLY A 485 -23.01 -27.43 -4.94
C GLY A 485 -22.05 -26.40 -5.50
N LYS A 486 -22.53 -25.64 -6.51
CA LYS A 486 -21.78 -24.56 -7.14
C LYS A 486 -22.11 -23.24 -6.45
N TYR A 487 -21.09 -22.42 -6.21
CA TYR A 487 -21.29 -21.03 -5.80
C TYR A 487 -21.39 -20.12 -7.02
N LYS A 488 -22.33 -19.18 -6.99
CA LYS A 488 -22.51 -18.21 -8.07
C LYS A 488 -21.83 -16.89 -7.75
N PHE A 489 -20.70 -16.61 -8.39
CA PHE A 489 -20.06 -15.31 -8.38
C PHE A 489 -20.73 -14.40 -9.39
N ALA A 490 -21.48 -13.41 -8.91
CA ALA A 490 -22.18 -12.46 -9.77
C ALA A 490 -21.17 -11.60 -10.55
N LYS A 491 -21.58 -11.11 -11.69
CA LYS A 491 -20.78 -10.19 -12.53
C LYS A 491 -20.37 -8.94 -11.75
N HIS A 492 -19.24 -8.38 -12.11
CA HIS A 492 -18.64 -7.17 -11.52
C HIS A 492 -18.77 -7.09 -9.99
N THR A 493 -18.40 -8.18 -9.30
CA THR A 493 -18.38 -8.23 -7.84
C THR A 493 -17.03 -8.65 -7.28
N PHE A 494 -16.74 -8.19 -6.07
CA PHE A 494 -15.72 -8.79 -5.23
C PHE A 494 -16.42 -9.59 -4.13
N THR A 495 -16.10 -10.88 -4.00
CA THR A 495 -16.65 -11.79 -3.00
C THR A 495 -15.55 -12.40 -2.14
N LEU A 496 -15.70 -12.33 -0.83
CA LEU A 496 -14.86 -13.04 0.13
C LEU A 496 -15.70 -14.13 0.80
N LEU A 497 -15.25 -15.38 0.65
CA LEU A 497 -15.82 -16.54 1.32
C LEU A 497 -14.94 -16.92 2.50
N ARG A 498 -15.56 -17.20 3.65
CA ARG A 498 -14.84 -17.52 4.90
C ARG A 498 -15.45 -18.71 5.61
N TRP A 499 -14.63 -19.74 5.92
CA TRP A 499 -15.08 -20.95 6.60
C TRP A 499 -14.01 -21.48 7.55
N LYS A 500 -14.41 -22.33 8.48
CA LYS A 500 -13.49 -22.99 9.40
C LYS A 500 -12.69 -24.06 8.66
N SER A 501 -11.34 -24.06 8.82
CA SER A 501 -10.44 -25.07 8.23
C SER A 501 -10.64 -26.46 8.82
#